data_7ac46cd10244412aca513b0764357b85
#
_entry.id   7ac46cd10244412aca513b0764357b85
#
_cell.length_a   1.000
_cell.length_b   1.000
_cell.length_c   1.000
_cell.angle_alpha   90.00
_cell.angle_beta   90.00
_cell.angle_gamma   90.00
#
_symmetry.space_group_name_H-M   'P 1'
#
loop_
_entity.id
_entity.type
_entity.pdbx_description
1 polymer ?
#
loop_
_entity_poly.entity_id
_entity_poly.type
_entity_poly.pdbx_seq_one_letter_code
_entity_poly.pdbx_strand_id
1 'polypeptide(L)'
;MHASESLAVRPATGLPCPVIVGHRGASAYRPEHTAASYELAIDLGADLIEPDVVVSRDGALVVRHENELSRSTDVADRPEFAHRRATRVVGGRQRTGWFAEDFTLAELRTLRAVERMPALRPLNTTYDGRFGVLTLAEVVEIARRRSTPGRQVRVLAELKKPSWAGRHGLPMVELVAAELRRLGADTPDGTVVLQSFDAAALRQLRADLGNRGPTMLQLVDDDAGDDVLVSPSGLREVSTYAQGIAPSRHRILLRDAEQSLTGVSDLVAQAHRAGLLVVPWTLRPENAFLPRHLRRGTDPIGHGDAQTEARLLLALGVDGLITDAPEVAVRARAELQTAAAAAPGLSR
;
A
#
# COMPACT_ATOMS: atom_id res chain seq x y z
N MET A 1 23.40 32.26 14.98
CA MET A 1 22.04 32.08 15.50
C MET A 1 21.53 30.76 14.93
N HIS A 2 21.69 29.66 15.67
CA HIS A 2 21.09 28.38 15.28
C HIS A 2 19.63 28.42 15.74
N ALA A 3 18.72 28.48 14.78
CA ALA A 3 17.32 28.23 15.03
C ALA A 3 17.21 26.77 15.50
N SER A 4 16.81 26.59 16.75
CA SER A 4 16.33 25.31 17.28
C SER A 4 15.12 24.91 16.42
N GLU A 5 15.33 24.01 15.46
CA GLU A 5 14.21 23.36 14.76
C GLU A 5 13.43 22.59 15.80
N SER A 6 12.25 23.11 16.12
CA SER A 6 11.24 22.39 16.91
C SER A 6 10.98 21.08 16.19
N LEU A 7 11.41 19.96 16.77
CA LEU A 7 11.06 18.62 16.33
C LEU A 7 9.53 18.55 16.33
N ALA A 8 8.92 18.55 15.14
CA ALA A 8 7.49 18.35 15.00
C ALA A 8 7.13 17.04 15.72
N VAL A 9 6.19 17.12 16.65
CA VAL A 9 5.72 15.95 17.41
C VAL A 9 5.04 15.02 16.40
N ARG A 10 5.65 13.85 16.15
CA ARG A 10 5.06 12.81 15.29
C ARG A 10 3.74 12.33 15.89
N PRO A 11 2.72 12.06 15.07
CA PRO A 11 1.45 11.55 15.57
C PRO A 11 1.66 10.20 16.28
N ALA A 12 1.01 10.02 17.44
CA ALA A 12 1.01 8.75 18.16
C ALA A 12 0.14 7.74 17.39
N THR A 13 0.78 6.90 16.59
CA THR A 13 0.09 5.92 15.72
C THR A 13 0.20 4.49 16.21
N GLY A 14 0.98 4.22 17.27
CA GLY A 14 1.28 2.87 17.72
C GLY A 14 2.07 2.00 16.71
N LEU A 15 2.54 2.61 15.61
CA LEU A 15 3.35 1.91 14.60
C LEU A 15 4.83 1.95 14.97
N PRO A 16 5.60 0.84 14.73
CA PRO A 16 7.07 0.92 14.76
C PRO A 16 7.51 1.92 13.67
N CYS A 17 8.67 2.56 13.86
CA CYS A 17 9.19 3.53 12.89
C CYS A 17 10.68 3.28 12.67
N PRO A 18 11.11 3.18 11.40
CA PRO A 18 10.30 3.11 10.17
C PRO A 18 9.59 1.75 10.01
N VAL A 19 8.33 1.76 9.52
CA VAL A 19 7.58 0.53 9.24
C VAL A 19 7.94 -0.05 7.88
N ILE A 20 7.90 -1.38 7.75
CA ILE A 20 7.99 -2.08 6.46
C ILE A 20 6.66 -2.72 6.15
N VAL A 21 6.11 -2.38 4.99
CA VAL A 21 4.77 -2.80 4.54
C VAL A 21 4.91 -3.71 3.32
N GLY A 22 4.40 -4.93 3.41
CA GLY A 22 4.34 -5.86 2.27
C GLY A 22 3.20 -5.49 1.33
N HIS A 23 3.52 -4.86 0.19
CA HIS A 23 2.58 -4.38 -0.82
C HIS A 23 1.87 -5.54 -1.50
N ARG A 24 0.58 -5.70 -1.20
CA ARG A 24 -0.22 -6.86 -1.61
C ARG A 24 0.37 -8.19 -1.12
N GLY A 25 1.11 -8.15 -0.01
CA GLY A 25 1.95 -9.19 0.52
C GLY A 25 3.40 -9.14 0.01
N ALA A 26 4.04 -10.29 -0.17
CA ALA A 26 5.34 -10.43 -0.82
C ALA A 26 5.13 -10.67 -2.33
N SER A 27 4.57 -9.67 -3.02
CA SER A 27 4.09 -9.79 -4.39
C SER A 27 5.21 -9.99 -5.43
N ALA A 28 6.48 -9.72 -5.07
CA ALA A 28 7.61 -10.10 -5.90
C ALA A 28 7.78 -11.63 -6.02
N TYR A 29 7.18 -12.43 -5.11
CA TYR A 29 7.43 -13.88 -4.98
C TYR A 29 6.17 -14.75 -5.06
N ARG A 30 5.00 -14.16 -4.93
CA ARG A 30 3.70 -14.85 -4.94
C ARG A 30 2.65 -13.98 -5.63
N PRO A 31 1.64 -14.57 -6.27
CA PRO A 31 0.51 -13.79 -6.80
C PRO A 31 -0.07 -12.87 -5.73
N GLU A 32 -0.23 -11.60 -6.09
CA GLU A 32 -0.68 -10.54 -5.19
C GLU A 32 -2.02 -10.88 -4.52
N HIS A 33 -2.25 -10.37 -3.31
CA HIS A 33 -3.52 -10.48 -2.59
C HIS A 33 -3.96 -11.92 -2.27
N THR A 34 -2.99 -12.81 -2.07
CA THR A 34 -3.23 -14.17 -1.63
C THR A 34 -2.76 -14.39 -0.19
N ALA A 35 -3.34 -15.37 0.51
CA ALA A 35 -2.89 -15.73 1.86
C ALA A 35 -1.39 -16.07 1.86
N ALA A 36 -0.92 -16.82 0.85
CA ALA A 36 0.49 -17.16 0.72
C ALA A 36 1.40 -15.95 0.52
N SER A 37 0.93 -14.90 -0.19
CA SER A 37 1.68 -13.66 -0.35
C SER A 37 1.79 -12.89 0.96
N TYR A 38 0.68 -12.80 1.72
CA TYR A 38 0.67 -12.13 3.02
C TYR A 38 1.49 -12.84 4.08
N GLU A 39 1.32 -14.16 4.19
CA GLU A 39 2.09 -14.97 5.15
C GLU A 39 3.59 -14.90 4.86
N LEU A 40 3.98 -14.99 3.58
CA LEU A 40 5.38 -14.82 3.17
C LEU A 40 5.92 -13.42 3.52
N ALA A 41 5.13 -12.36 3.31
CA ALA A 41 5.56 -11.00 3.68
C ALA A 41 5.87 -10.88 5.17
N ILE A 42 5.04 -11.50 6.02
CA ILE A 42 5.23 -11.53 7.47
C ILE A 42 6.49 -12.34 7.83
N ASP A 43 6.72 -13.49 7.19
CA ASP A 43 7.91 -14.33 7.37
C ASP A 43 9.19 -13.58 6.96
N LEU A 44 9.12 -12.75 5.94
CA LEU A 44 10.20 -11.88 5.45
C LEU A 44 10.40 -10.61 6.30
N GLY A 45 9.62 -10.44 7.36
CA GLY A 45 9.82 -9.40 8.36
C GLY A 45 8.99 -8.13 8.16
N ALA A 46 7.96 -8.14 7.30
CA ALA A 46 7.03 -7.02 7.20
C ALA A 46 6.30 -6.76 8.52
N ASP A 47 6.17 -5.49 8.89
CA ASP A 47 5.42 -5.05 10.07
C ASP A 47 3.93 -4.93 9.76
N LEU A 48 3.59 -4.58 8.51
CA LEU A 48 2.23 -4.53 7.99
C LEU A 48 2.13 -5.31 6.68
N ILE A 49 0.93 -5.81 6.41
CA ILE A 49 0.53 -6.34 5.11
C ILE A 49 -0.51 -5.43 4.48
N GLU A 50 -0.41 -5.19 3.19
CA GLU A 50 -1.26 -4.21 2.51
C GLU A 50 -2.22 -4.91 1.55
N PRO A 51 -3.55 -4.91 1.83
CA PRO A 51 -4.60 -5.27 0.90
C PRO A 51 -5.24 -4.06 0.23
N ASP A 52 -5.46 -4.17 -1.08
CA ASP A 52 -6.38 -3.32 -1.84
C ASP A 52 -7.81 -3.86 -1.72
N VAL A 53 -8.79 -3.02 -1.42
CA VAL A 53 -10.17 -3.42 -1.17
C VAL A 53 -11.10 -2.87 -2.24
N VAL A 54 -11.95 -3.74 -2.78
CA VAL A 54 -13.09 -3.44 -3.67
C VAL A 54 -14.36 -4.03 -3.08
N VAL A 55 -15.54 -3.69 -3.62
CA VAL A 55 -16.83 -4.16 -3.11
C VAL A 55 -17.47 -5.13 -4.09
N SER A 56 -17.96 -6.28 -3.59
CA SER A 56 -18.76 -7.22 -4.35
C SER A 56 -20.22 -6.76 -4.49
N ARG A 57 -21.00 -7.41 -5.35
CA ARG A 57 -22.42 -7.11 -5.57
C ARG A 57 -23.27 -7.18 -4.27
N ASP A 58 -22.93 -8.08 -3.38
CA ASP A 58 -23.59 -8.31 -2.11
C ASP A 58 -22.94 -7.57 -0.92
N GLY A 59 -22.08 -6.58 -1.21
CA GLY A 59 -21.50 -5.67 -0.22
C GLY A 59 -20.31 -6.23 0.55
N ALA A 60 -19.72 -7.36 0.16
CA ALA A 60 -18.52 -7.86 0.81
C ALA A 60 -17.29 -7.06 0.39
N LEU A 61 -16.41 -6.79 1.35
CA LEU A 61 -15.12 -6.13 1.14
C LEU A 61 -14.09 -7.16 0.66
N VAL A 62 -13.85 -7.18 -0.64
CA VAL A 62 -13.02 -8.18 -1.34
C VAL A 62 -11.65 -7.61 -1.66
N VAL A 63 -10.63 -8.41 -1.52
CA VAL A 63 -9.24 -7.99 -1.68
C VAL A 63 -8.77 -8.19 -3.11
N ARG A 64 -8.71 -7.09 -3.89
CA ARG A 64 -8.20 -7.00 -5.26
C ARG A 64 -7.76 -5.57 -5.58
N HIS A 65 -6.68 -5.43 -6.39
CA HIS A 65 -6.16 -4.11 -6.76
C HIS A 65 -7.14 -3.31 -7.64
N GLU A 66 -7.79 -3.99 -8.55
CA GLU A 66 -8.78 -3.38 -9.44
C GLU A 66 -10.13 -4.08 -9.27
N ASN A 67 -11.21 -3.35 -9.50
CA ASN A 67 -12.54 -3.95 -9.60
C ASN A 67 -12.67 -4.81 -10.87
N GLU A 68 -11.86 -4.59 -11.91
CA GLU A 68 -11.75 -5.46 -13.08
C GLU A 68 -10.83 -6.65 -12.76
N LEU A 69 -11.37 -7.87 -12.85
CA LEU A 69 -10.80 -9.08 -12.26
C LEU A 69 -9.87 -9.88 -13.18
N SER A 70 -9.92 -9.67 -14.50
CA SER A 70 -9.26 -10.56 -15.48
C SER A 70 -7.73 -10.55 -15.41
N ARG A 71 -7.13 -9.47 -14.86
CA ARG A 71 -5.68 -9.35 -14.78
C ARG A 71 -5.06 -10.10 -13.60
N SER A 72 -5.85 -10.44 -12.60
CA SER A 72 -5.33 -11.04 -11.35
C SER A 72 -6.13 -12.27 -10.90
N THR A 73 -7.10 -12.73 -11.74
CA THR A 73 -7.86 -13.97 -11.52
C THR A 73 -8.07 -14.73 -12.81
N ASP A 74 -8.45 -16.00 -12.69
CA ASP A 74 -8.81 -16.90 -13.78
C ASP A 74 -10.23 -16.68 -14.34
N VAL A 75 -10.89 -15.54 -14.07
CA VAL A 75 -12.27 -15.27 -14.47
C VAL A 75 -12.49 -15.35 -15.98
N ALA A 76 -11.47 -15.01 -16.76
CA ALA A 76 -11.54 -15.08 -18.23
C ALA A 76 -11.65 -16.53 -18.75
N ASP A 77 -11.17 -17.49 -17.99
CA ASP A 77 -11.18 -18.93 -18.30
C ASP A 77 -12.43 -19.64 -17.70
N ARG A 78 -13.37 -18.87 -17.16
CA ARG A 78 -14.58 -19.36 -16.51
C ARG A 78 -15.80 -19.21 -17.43
N PRO A 79 -16.20 -20.24 -18.18
CA PRO A 79 -17.31 -20.15 -19.13
C PRO A 79 -18.64 -19.77 -18.49
N GLU A 80 -18.88 -20.16 -17.24
CA GLU A 80 -20.07 -19.78 -16.48
C GLU A 80 -20.24 -18.27 -16.28
N PHE A 81 -19.14 -17.51 -16.34
CA PHE A 81 -19.12 -16.05 -16.20
C PHE A 81 -18.94 -15.29 -17.54
N ALA A 82 -18.83 -15.98 -18.67
CA ALA A 82 -18.60 -15.35 -19.96
C ALA A 82 -19.65 -14.27 -20.28
N HIS A 83 -20.92 -14.50 -19.92
CA HIS A 83 -22.03 -13.58 -20.15
C HIS A 83 -21.96 -12.25 -19.36
N ARG A 84 -21.09 -12.16 -18.34
CA ARG A 84 -20.90 -10.95 -17.49
C ARG A 84 -19.78 -10.03 -18.00
N ARG A 85 -19.10 -10.43 -19.07
CA ARG A 85 -18.07 -9.58 -19.66
C ARG A 85 -18.68 -8.27 -20.14
N ALA A 86 -18.20 -7.14 -19.65
CA ALA A 86 -18.76 -5.82 -19.90
C ALA A 86 -17.67 -4.79 -20.16
N THR A 87 -18.06 -3.65 -20.77
CA THR A 87 -17.18 -2.48 -20.91
C THR A 87 -17.70 -1.35 -20.05
N ARG A 88 -16.83 -0.80 -19.19
CA ARG A 88 -17.15 0.28 -18.25
C ARG A 88 -16.09 1.36 -18.24
N VAL A 89 -16.48 2.59 -17.88
CA VAL A 89 -15.55 3.68 -17.60
C VAL A 89 -15.27 3.69 -16.10
N VAL A 90 -14.03 3.37 -15.72
CA VAL A 90 -13.58 3.33 -14.33
C VAL A 90 -12.41 4.30 -14.17
N GLY A 91 -12.56 5.33 -13.34
CA GLY A 91 -11.54 6.35 -13.14
C GLY A 91 -11.16 7.09 -14.43
N GLY A 92 -12.15 7.39 -15.30
CA GLY A 92 -11.92 8.08 -16.58
C GLY A 92 -11.34 7.21 -17.70
N ARG A 93 -11.06 5.92 -17.46
CA ARG A 93 -10.51 5.00 -18.45
C ARG A 93 -11.51 3.89 -18.81
N GLN A 94 -11.68 3.63 -20.09
CA GLN A 94 -12.50 2.50 -20.56
C GLN A 94 -11.76 1.18 -20.27
N ARG A 95 -12.48 0.24 -19.65
CA ARG A 95 -12.01 -1.11 -19.33
C ARG A 95 -13.04 -2.13 -19.79
N THR A 96 -12.58 -3.24 -20.34
CA THR A 96 -13.43 -4.35 -20.78
C THR A 96 -12.98 -5.62 -20.07
N GLY A 97 -13.89 -6.25 -19.35
CA GLY A 97 -13.60 -7.46 -18.56
C GLY A 97 -14.75 -7.80 -17.62
N TRP A 98 -14.42 -8.36 -16.47
CA TRP A 98 -15.35 -8.79 -15.43
C TRP A 98 -15.13 -7.96 -14.18
N PHE A 99 -16.19 -7.40 -13.62
CA PHE A 99 -16.11 -6.44 -12.54
C PHE A 99 -16.62 -7.03 -11.23
N ALA A 100 -15.88 -6.85 -10.14
CA ALA A 100 -16.17 -7.42 -8.83
C ALA A 100 -17.62 -7.14 -8.36
N GLU A 101 -18.12 -5.96 -8.67
CA GLU A 101 -19.48 -5.52 -8.34
C GLU A 101 -20.59 -6.28 -9.09
N ASP A 102 -20.26 -7.10 -10.07
CA ASP A 102 -21.21 -8.00 -10.74
C ASP A 102 -21.31 -9.39 -10.09
N PHE A 103 -20.44 -9.67 -9.13
CA PHE A 103 -20.30 -10.97 -8.50
C PHE A 103 -20.66 -10.89 -7.01
N THR A 104 -21.33 -11.92 -6.51
CA THR A 104 -21.42 -12.14 -5.07
C THR A 104 -20.09 -12.65 -4.52
N LEU A 105 -19.89 -12.54 -3.20
CA LEU A 105 -18.72 -13.13 -2.54
C LEU A 105 -18.61 -14.64 -2.79
N ALA A 106 -19.74 -15.34 -2.79
CA ALA A 106 -19.77 -16.78 -3.06
C ALA A 106 -19.21 -17.12 -4.45
N GLU A 107 -19.57 -16.34 -5.48
CA GLU A 107 -19.04 -16.48 -6.83
C GLU A 107 -17.56 -16.12 -6.91
N LEU A 108 -17.15 -15.00 -6.29
CA LEU A 108 -15.72 -14.58 -6.26
C LEU A 108 -14.82 -15.62 -5.59
N ARG A 109 -15.32 -16.36 -4.61
CA ARG A 109 -14.58 -17.45 -3.95
C ARG A 109 -14.32 -18.66 -4.86
N THR A 110 -15.06 -18.80 -5.96
CA THR A 110 -14.78 -19.85 -6.96
C THR A 110 -13.58 -19.53 -7.83
N LEU A 111 -13.20 -18.24 -7.93
CA LEU A 111 -12.07 -17.77 -8.73
C LEU A 111 -10.72 -18.09 -8.04
N ARG A 112 -9.69 -18.14 -8.87
CA ARG A 112 -8.32 -18.35 -8.42
C ARG A 112 -7.44 -17.19 -8.86
N ALA A 113 -6.52 -16.81 -7.99
CA ALA A 113 -5.53 -15.78 -8.27
C ALA A 113 -4.52 -16.24 -9.34
N VAL A 114 -4.15 -15.31 -10.21
CA VAL A 114 -3.07 -15.47 -11.20
C VAL A 114 -2.08 -14.30 -11.07
N GLU A 115 -0.84 -14.49 -11.53
CA GLU A 115 0.16 -13.44 -11.54
C GLU A 115 -0.25 -12.31 -12.49
N ARG A 116 -0.29 -11.07 -11.97
CA ARG A 116 -0.72 -9.89 -12.73
C ARG A 116 0.32 -9.39 -13.73
N MET A 117 1.60 -9.65 -13.47
CA MET A 117 2.74 -9.20 -14.28
C MET A 117 3.59 -10.38 -14.77
N PRO A 118 3.01 -11.37 -15.49
CA PRO A 118 3.70 -12.62 -15.83
C PRO A 118 4.99 -12.41 -16.63
N ALA A 119 5.05 -11.36 -17.44
CA ALA A 119 6.25 -11.02 -18.21
C ALA A 119 7.43 -10.53 -17.32
N LEU A 120 7.14 -9.96 -16.15
CA LEU A 120 8.15 -9.50 -15.20
C LEU A 120 8.39 -10.50 -14.06
N ARG A 121 7.39 -11.34 -13.75
CA ARG A 121 7.42 -12.31 -12.64
C ARG A 121 7.05 -13.72 -13.11
N PRO A 122 7.78 -14.29 -14.11
CA PRO A 122 7.41 -15.58 -14.69
C PRO A 122 7.41 -16.71 -13.67
N LEU A 123 8.25 -16.65 -12.64
CA LEU A 123 8.28 -17.68 -11.59
C LEU A 123 6.99 -17.67 -10.73
N ASN A 124 6.32 -16.52 -10.57
CA ASN A 124 5.08 -16.44 -9.83
C ASN A 124 3.93 -17.19 -10.54
N THR A 125 3.97 -17.30 -11.88
CA THR A 125 2.95 -18.04 -12.63
C THR A 125 2.84 -19.51 -12.24
N THR A 126 3.90 -20.07 -11.65
CA THR A 126 3.86 -21.46 -11.11
C THR A 126 2.86 -21.62 -9.96
N TYR A 127 2.38 -20.52 -9.40
CA TYR A 127 1.36 -20.47 -8.35
C TYR A 127 -0.04 -20.11 -8.87
N ASP A 128 -0.19 -19.85 -10.17
CA ASP A 128 -1.49 -19.53 -10.76
C ASP A 128 -2.50 -20.66 -10.51
N GLY A 129 -3.73 -20.26 -10.19
CA GLY A 129 -4.81 -21.20 -9.90
C GLY A 129 -4.77 -21.85 -8.50
N ARG A 130 -3.74 -21.62 -7.68
CA ARG A 130 -3.58 -22.29 -6.38
C ARG A 130 -4.30 -21.60 -5.22
N PHE A 131 -4.52 -20.29 -5.30
CA PHE A 131 -5.04 -19.49 -4.19
C PHE A 131 -6.37 -18.83 -4.54
N GLY A 132 -7.26 -18.75 -3.55
CA GLY A 132 -8.57 -18.09 -3.68
C GLY A 132 -8.53 -16.60 -3.44
N VAL A 133 -9.67 -15.96 -3.64
CA VAL A 133 -9.94 -14.56 -3.34
C VAL A 133 -10.24 -14.41 -1.85
N LEU A 134 -9.63 -13.41 -1.21
CA LEU A 134 -9.80 -13.10 0.21
C LEU A 134 -10.75 -11.91 0.40
N THR A 135 -11.30 -11.81 1.61
CA THR A 135 -11.95 -10.62 2.15
C THR A 135 -11.02 -9.84 3.07
N LEU A 136 -11.33 -8.57 3.34
CA LEU A 136 -10.59 -7.76 4.32
C LEU A 136 -10.55 -8.44 5.70
N ALA A 137 -11.66 -9.03 6.16
CA ALA A 137 -11.72 -9.75 7.43
C ALA A 137 -10.72 -10.90 7.50
N GLU A 138 -10.59 -11.68 6.42
CA GLU A 138 -9.65 -12.80 6.35
C GLU A 138 -8.19 -12.31 6.40
N VAL A 139 -7.87 -11.17 5.78
CA VAL A 139 -6.53 -10.57 5.88
C VAL A 139 -6.23 -10.06 7.29
N VAL A 140 -7.21 -9.42 7.94
CA VAL A 140 -7.09 -9.01 9.36
C VAL A 140 -6.87 -10.22 10.26
N GLU A 141 -7.55 -11.33 10.00
CA GLU A 141 -7.37 -12.57 10.75
C GLU A 141 -5.96 -13.18 10.52
N ILE A 142 -5.42 -13.13 9.30
CA ILE A 142 -4.03 -13.53 9.04
C ILE A 142 -3.07 -12.69 9.90
N ALA A 143 -3.21 -11.37 9.91
CA ALA A 143 -2.37 -10.48 10.70
C ALA A 143 -2.46 -10.79 12.20
N ARG A 144 -3.65 -11.03 12.73
CA ARG A 144 -3.88 -11.36 14.14
C ARG A 144 -3.23 -12.68 14.54
N ARG A 145 -3.43 -13.74 13.75
CA ARG A 145 -2.83 -15.06 14.03
C ARG A 145 -1.31 -15.05 13.97
N ARG A 146 -0.74 -14.14 13.19
CA ARG A 146 0.72 -14.01 13.03
C ARG A 146 1.34 -12.99 14.00
N SER A 147 0.53 -12.28 14.77
CA SER A 147 0.98 -11.40 15.84
C SER A 147 1.37 -12.20 17.09
N THR A 148 2.37 -11.67 17.81
CA THR A 148 2.83 -12.20 19.10
C THR A 148 2.92 -11.05 20.10
N PRO A 149 3.06 -11.31 21.42
CA PRO A 149 3.24 -10.24 22.40
C PRO A 149 4.41 -9.30 22.11
N GLY A 150 5.47 -9.80 21.46
CA GLY A 150 6.66 -9.01 21.09
C GLY A 150 6.64 -8.43 19.67
N ARG A 151 5.68 -8.82 18.83
CA ARG A 151 5.58 -8.36 17.45
C ARG A 151 4.12 -8.32 16.98
N GLN A 152 3.61 -7.11 16.86
CA GLN A 152 2.29 -6.88 16.27
C GLN A 152 2.40 -6.79 14.75
N VAL A 153 1.61 -7.58 14.02
CA VAL A 153 1.42 -7.45 12.57
C VAL A 153 0.12 -6.69 12.35
N ARG A 154 0.16 -5.63 11.53
CA ARG A 154 -1.02 -4.83 11.21
C ARG A 154 -1.34 -4.89 9.72
N VAL A 155 -2.47 -4.33 9.35
CA VAL A 155 -2.99 -4.28 7.99
C VAL A 155 -3.05 -2.83 7.54
N LEU A 156 -2.49 -2.50 6.38
CA LEU A 156 -2.65 -1.19 5.73
C LEU A 156 -3.63 -1.35 4.57
N ALA A 157 -4.92 -1.16 4.82
CA ALA A 157 -5.96 -1.40 3.82
C ALA A 157 -6.17 -0.18 2.91
N GLU A 158 -6.00 -0.37 1.59
CA GLU A 158 -6.34 0.66 0.60
C GLU A 158 -7.79 0.53 0.15
N LEU A 159 -8.54 1.63 0.21
CA LEU A 159 -9.87 1.72 -0.41
C LEU A 159 -9.72 2.12 -1.87
N LYS A 160 -10.07 1.21 -2.78
CA LYS A 160 -9.97 1.44 -4.23
C LYS A 160 -11.22 2.16 -4.75
N LYS A 161 -11.05 3.41 -5.17
CA LYS A 161 -12.06 4.23 -5.85
C LYS A 161 -13.42 4.29 -5.11
N PRO A 162 -13.44 4.59 -3.79
CA PRO A 162 -14.66 4.54 -2.99
C PRO A 162 -15.75 5.51 -3.50
N SER A 163 -15.41 6.72 -3.96
CA SER A 163 -16.39 7.65 -4.55
C SER A 163 -17.01 7.10 -5.85
N TRP A 164 -16.25 6.32 -6.64
CA TRP A 164 -16.83 5.65 -7.81
C TRP A 164 -17.80 4.56 -7.39
N ALA A 165 -17.42 3.71 -6.42
CA ALA A 165 -18.27 2.66 -5.88
C ALA A 165 -19.58 3.23 -5.32
N GLY A 166 -19.51 4.30 -4.52
CA GLY A 166 -20.69 4.96 -3.96
C GLY A 166 -21.67 5.47 -5.04
N ARG A 167 -21.18 6.06 -6.14
CA ARG A 167 -22.02 6.47 -7.27
C ARG A 167 -22.69 5.29 -8.01
N HIS A 168 -22.21 4.07 -7.79
CA HIS A 168 -22.77 2.84 -8.36
C HIS A 168 -23.59 2.03 -7.34
N GLY A 169 -23.99 2.66 -6.24
CA GLY A 169 -24.84 2.05 -5.21
C GLY A 169 -24.11 1.12 -4.24
N LEU A 170 -22.78 1.16 -4.23
CA LEU A 170 -21.94 0.38 -3.32
C LEU A 170 -21.30 1.32 -2.28
N PRO A 171 -21.88 1.49 -1.10
CA PRO A 171 -21.45 2.45 -0.09
C PRO A 171 -20.18 1.97 0.63
N MET A 172 -19.03 1.99 -0.07
CA MET A 172 -17.78 1.40 0.40
C MET A 172 -17.29 2.01 1.71
N VAL A 173 -17.46 3.31 1.91
CA VAL A 173 -17.01 4.02 3.12
C VAL A 173 -17.77 3.49 4.34
N GLU A 174 -19.08 3.39 4.24
CA GLU A 174 -19.98 2.90 5.29
C GLU A 174 -19.72 1.41 5.57
N LEU A 175 -19.52 0.60 4.52
CA LEU A 175 -19.19 -0.83 4.64
C LEU A 175 -17.85 -1.01 5.36
N VAL A 176 -16.83 -0.23 5.04
CA VAL A 176 -15.53 -0.27 5.72
C VAL A 176 -15.66 0.15 7.17
N ALA A 177 -16.36 1.26 7.46
CA ALA A 177 -16.56 1.70 8.85
C ALA A 177 -17.30 0.66 9.69
N ALA A 178 -18.34 0.02 9.13
CA ALA A 178 -19.08 -1.05 9.80
C ALA A 178 -18.19 -2.28 10.05
N GLU A 179 -17.38 -2.68 9.06
CA GLU A 179 -16.49 -3.83 9.16
C GLU A 179 -15.39 -3.60 10.20
N LEU A 180 -14.79 -2.40 10.25
CA LEU A 180 -13.80 -2.06 11.26
C LEU A 180 -14.37 -2.15 12.68
N ARG A 181 -15.59 -1.62 12.91
CA ARG A 181 -16.29 -1.75 14.19
C ARG A 181 -16.55 -3.22 14.53
N ARG A 182 -17.05 -4.01 13.57
CA ARG A 182 -17.29 -5.44 13.75
C ARG A 182 -16.03 -6.22 14.14
N LEU A 183 -14.89 -5.81 13.57
CA LEU A 183 -13.58 -6.40 13.84
C LEU A 183 -12.90 -5.84 15.10
N GLY A 184 -13.44 -4.78 15.74
CA GLY A 184 -12.77 -4.07 16.83
C GLY A 184 -11.43 -3.48 16.38
N ALA A 185 -11.38 -2.97 15.12
CA ALA A 185 -10.20 -2.41 14.48
C ALA A 185 -10.34 -0.91 14.17
N ASP A 186 -11.36 -0.27 14.75
CA ASP A 186 -11.73 1.13 14.56
C ASP A 186 -11.05 2.10 15.54
N THR A 187 -9.89 1.71 16.09
CA THR A 187 -9.11 2.51 17.04
C THR A 187 -7.69 2.80 16.50
N PRO A 188 -6.97 3.83 17.01
CA PRO A 188 -5.62 4.16 16.55
C PRO A 188 -4.62 3.01 16.69
N ASP A 189 -4.73 2.22 17.76
CA ASP A 189 -3.88 1.06 18.04
C ASP A 189 -4.47 -0.25 17.50
N GLY A 190 -5.59 -0.17 16.75
CA GLY A 190 -6.26 -1.31 16.13
C GLY A 190 -5.39 -1.99 15.08
N THR A 191 -5.80 -3.19 14.68
CA THR A 191 -5.06 -3.99 13.68
C THR A 191 -5.00 -3.31 12.31
N VAL A 192 -5.92 -2.38 11.98
CA VAL A 192 -6.05 -1.79 10.65
C VAL A 192 -5.61 -0.33 10.64
N VAL A 193 -4.80 0.02 9.64
CA VAL A 193 -4.49 1.35 9.15
C VAL A 193 -5.18 1.49 7.80
N LEU A 194 -5.68 2.65 7.45
CA LEU A 194 -6.37 2.89 6.17
C LEU A 194 -5.54 3.75 5.25
N GLN A 195 -5.70 3.56 3.94
CA GLN A 195 -5.18 4.48 2.94
C GLN A 195 -6.12 4.59 1.74
N SER A 196 -6.09 5.72 1.05
CA SER A 196 -6.81 5.92 -0.21
C SER A 196 -6.25 7.12 -0.98
N PHE A 197 -6.37 7.09 -2.31
CA PHE A 197 -6.21 8.28 -3.16
C PHE A 197 -7.39 9.25 -3.03
N ASP A 198 -8.55 8.78 -2.57
CA ASP A 198 -9.78 9.55 -2.47
C ASP A 198 -9.86 10.30 -1.14
N ALA A 199 -9.44 11.56 -1.15
CA ALA A 199 -9.47 12.42 0.03
C ALA A 199 -10.90 12.63 0.61
N ALA A 200 -11.93 12.60 -0.25
CA ALA A 200 -13.31 12.74 0.23
C ALA A 200 -13.72 11.53 1.07
N ALA A 201 -13.36 10.33 0.63
CA ALA A 201 -13.60 9.10 1.39
C ALA A 201 -12.86 9.07 2.73
N LEU A 202 -11.59 9.51 2.76
CA LEU A 202 -10.84 9.60 4.02
C LEU A 202 -11.44 10.62 5.00
N ARG A 203 -11.92 11.77 4.50
CA ARG A 203 -12.63 12.76 5.34
C ARG A 203 -13.95 12.21 5.88
N GLN A 204 -14.72 11.50 5.05
CA GLN A 204 -15.94 10.85 5.49
C GLN A 204 -15.66 9.79 6.56
N LEU A 205 -14.67 8.91 6.34
CA LEU A 205 -14.24 7.92 7.35
C LEU A 205 -13.79 8.60 8.66
N ARG A 206 -13.06 9.72 8.56
CA ARG A 206 -12.65 10.48 9.75
C ARG A 206 -13.84 11.07 10.49
N ALA A 207 -14.85 11.55 9.78
CA ALA A 207 -16.09 12.04 10.39
C ALA A 207 -16.86 10.91 11.07
N ASP A 208 -16.96 9.73 10.43
CA ASP A 208 -17.74 8.58 10.93
C ASP A 208 -17.06 7.86 12.10
N LEU A 209 -15.72 7.72 12.07
CA LEU A 209 -14.93 7.01 13.08
C LEU A 209 -14.36 7.91 14.16
N GLY A 210 -14.41 9.24 13.94
CA GLY A 210 -13.92 10.24 14.89
C GLY A 210 -12.38 10.32 14.96
N ASN A 211 -11.89 11.26 15.79
CA ASN A 211 -10.45 11.50 15.94
C ASN A 211 -9.69 10.34 16.62
N ARG A 212 -10.40 9.45 17.30
CA ARG A 212 -9.86 8.22 17.90
C ARG A 212 -10.05 7.00 17.00
N GLY A 213 -10.43 7.20 15.75
CA GLY A 213 -10.46 6.16 14.72
C GLY A 213 -9.06 5.71 14.29
N PRO A 214 -8.97 4.76 13.34
CA PRO A 214 -7.70 4.21 12.88
C PRO A 214 -6.80 5.29 12.24
N THR A 215 -5.50 5.04 12.24
CA THR A 215 -4.53 5.83 11.45
C THR A 215 -4.92 5.80 9.98
N MET A 216 -4.86 6.94 9.30
CA MET A 216 -5.17 7.08 7.89
C MET A 216 -4.00 7.74 7.16
N LEU A 217 -3.68 7.25 5.96
CA LEU A 217 -2.67 7.81 5.06
C LEU A 217 -3.33 8.29 3.76
N GLN A 218 -3.03 9.51 3.33
CA GLN A 218 -3.41 10.01 2.01
C GLN A 218 -2.41 9.50 0.98
N LEU A 219 -2.85 8.66 0.05
CA LEU A 219 -2.05 8.25 -1.10
C LEU A 219 -1.89 9.42 -2.08
N VAL A 220 -0.68 9.58 -2.64
CA VAL A 220 -0.35 10.64 -3.59
C VAL A 220 0.39 10.03 -4.78
N ASP A 221 -0.18 10.16 -5.99
CA ASP A 221 0.42 9.67 -7.24
C ASP A 221 1.43 10.67 -7.81
N ASP A 222 2.15 10.26 -8.87
CA ASP A 222 3.06 11.13 -9.64
C ASP A 222 2.32 12.12 -10.55
N ASP A 223 1.01 11.94 -10.74
CA ASP A 223 0.19 12.78 -11.61
C ASP A 223 0.16 14.25 -11.10
N ALA A 224 0.25 15.21 -12.04
CA ALA A 224 0.22 16.64 -11.73
C ALA A 224 -1.05 17.09 -10.98
N GLY A 225 -2.16 16.32 -11.10
CA GLY A 225 -3.38 16.55 -10.34
C GLY A 225 -3.19 16.45 -8.82
N ASP A 226 -2.20 15.66 -8.37
CA ASP A 226 -1.89 15.47 -6.96
C ASP A 226 -0.85 16.47 -6.40
N ASP A 227 -0.31 17.38 -7.22
CA ASP A 227 0.66 18.39 -6.77
C ASP A 227 0.09 19.30 -5.69
N VAL A 228 -1.21 19.55 -5.73
CA VAL A 228 -1.90 20.33 -4.71
C VAL A 228 -1.81 19.68 -3.32
N LEU A 229 -1.86 18.34 -3.24
CA LEU A 229 -1.81 17.59 -1.97
C LEU A 229 -0.44 17.69 -1.28
N VAL A 230 0.63 17.82 -2.05
CA VAL A 230 2.01 17.92 -1.52
C VAL A 230 2.50 19.36 -1.40
N SER A 231 1.69 20.34 -1.75
CA SER A 231 1.98 21.76 -1.47
C SER A 231 1.92 22.03 0.04
N PRO A 232 2.60 23.10 0.54
CA PRO A 232 2.54 23.43 1.97
C PRO A 232 1.10 23.65 2.51
N SER A 233 0.18 24.16 1.68
CA SER A 233 -1.24 24.28 2.04
C SER A 233 -1.96 22.94 2.01
N GLY A 234 -1.69 22.11 1.00
CA GLY A 234 -2.26 20.77 0.88
C GLY A 234 -1.86 19.84 2.03
N LEU A 235 -0.57 19.85 2.41
CA LEU A 235 -0.09 19.07 3.56
C LEU A 235 -0.80 19.48 4.86
N ARG A 236 -1.00 20.79 5.09
CA ARG A 236 -1.80 21.27 6.23
C ARG A 236 -3.26 20.80 6.15
N GLU A 237 -3.85 20.80 4.97
CA GLU A 237 -5.19 20.29 4.76
C GLU A 237 -5.27 18.79 5.03
N VAL A 238 -4.35 17.99 4.50
CA VAL A 238 -4.25 16.54 4.75
C VAL A 238 -4.17 16.26 6.25
N SER A 239 -3.38 17.02 7.02
CA SER A 239 -3.23 16.82 8.46
C SER A 239 -4.52 16.99 9.27
N THR A 240 -5.57 17.57 8.68
CA THR A 240 -6.88 17.70 9.35
C THR A 240 -7.68 16.39 9.38
N TYR A 241 -7.39 15.43 8.49
CA TYR A 241 -8.13 14.16 8.39
C TYR A 241 -7.25 12.91 8.38
N ALA A 242 -5.97 13.03 8.03
CA ALA A 242 -5.02 11.90 7.98
C ALA A 242 -3.80 12.16 8.87
N GLN A 243 -3.13 11.10 9.30
CA GLN A 243 -1.92 11.14 10.11
C GLN A 243 -0.65 11.06 9.27
N GLY A 244 -0.78 10.83 7.96
CA GLY A 244 0.36 10.78 7.07
C GLY A 244 -0.01 10.83 5.61
N ILE A 245 1.01 10.91 4.78
CA ILE A 245 0.93 10.74 3.33
C ILE A 245 1.67 9.46 2.92
N ALA A 246 1.16 8.80 1.89
CA ALA A 246 1.84 7.72 1.21
C ALA A 246 2.10 8.14 -0.25
N PRO A 247 3.18 8.87 -0.52
CA PRO A 247 3.49 9.37 -1.86
C PRO A 247 4.17 8.30 -2.70
N SER A 248 4.05 8.39 -4.03
CA SER A 248 4.99 7.72 -4.92
C SER A 248 6.42 8.07 -4.53
N ARG A 249 7.32 7.07 -4.51
CA ARG A 249 8.73 7.30 -4.21
C ARG A 249 9.41 8.28 -5.17
N HIS A 250 8.87 8.44 -6.37
CA HIS A 250 9.38 9.38 -7.37
C HIS A 250 9.13 10.85 -6.99
N ARG A 251 8.19 11.12 -6.08
CA ARG A 251 8.03 12.45 -5.49
C ARG A 251 9.11 12.80 -4.47
N ILE A 252 9.86 11.79 -4.01
CA ILE A 252 10.99 11.98 -3.06
C ILE A 252 12.31 11.85 -3.79
N LEU A 253 12.52 10.76 -4.54
CA LEU A 253 13.70 10.49 -5.35
C LEU A 253 13.39 10.88 -6.81
N LEU A 254 13.77 12.08 -7.21
CA LEU A 254 13.44 12.64 -8.52
C LEU A 254 14.24 11.93 -9.62
N ARG A 255 13.59 11.64 -10.75
CA ARG A 255 14.19 10.95 -11.90
C ARG A 255 13.92 11.70 -13.20
N ASP A 256 14.88 11.62 -14.12
CA ASP A 256 14.69 12.04 -15.50
C ASP A 256 13.96 10.99 -16.36
N ALA A 257 13.75 11.30 -17.64
CA ALA A 257 13.11 10.40 -18.59
C ALA A 257 13.91 9.10 -18.80
N GLU A 258 15.24 9.13 -18.62
CA GLU A 258 16.15 8.00 -18.71
C GLU A 258 16.22 7.18 -17.43
N GLN A 259 15.39 7.52 -16.43
CA GLN A 259 15.33 6.88 -15.11
C GLN A 259 16.62 7.02 -14.28
N SER A 260 17.39 8.08 -14.51
CA SER A 260 18.51 8.45 -13.66
C SER A 260 18.03 9.33 -12.49
N LEU A 261 18.60 9.15 -11.30
CA LEU A 261 18.33 10.05 -10.18
C LEU A 261 18.90 11.44 -10.48
N THR A 262 18.04 12.46 -10.39
CA THR A 262 18.40 13.87 -10.63
C THR A 262 18.45 14.69 -9.35
N GLY A 263 17.87 14.19 -8.26
CA GLY A 263 17.84 14.88 -6.99
C GLY A 263 16.92 14.27 -5.97
N VAL A 264 16.76 14.97 -4.87
CA VAL A 264 15.85 14.63 -3.76
C VAL A 264 14.97 15.85 -3.49
N SER A 265 13.68 15.63 -3.34
CA SER A 265 12.77 16.70 -2.95
C SER A 265 12.81 16.95 -1.44
N ASP A 266 12.27 18.07 -1.01
CA ASP A 266 12.09 18.40 0.41
C ASP A 266 10.74 17.94 0.99
N LEU A 267 10.00 17.08 0.26
CA LEU A 267 8.66 16.64 0.62
C LEU A 267 8.61 15.99 2.02
N VAL A 268 9.60 15.15 2.36
CA VAL A 268 9.66 14.49 3.68
C VAL A 268 9.73 15.54 4.80
N ALA A 269 10.63 16.52 4.68
CA ALA A 269 10.77 17.58 5.66
C ALA A 269 9.50 18.48 5.72
N GLN A 270 8.86 18.76 4.58
CA GLN A 270 7.62 19.55 4.53
C GLN A 270 6.47 18.81 5.20
N ALA A 271 6.30 17.51 4.94
CA ALA A 271 5.27 16.68 5.56
C ALA A 271 5.47 16.58 7.07
N HIS A 272 6.70 16.36 7.54
CA HIS A 272 7.01 16.34 8.97
C HIS A 272 6.72 17.69 9.66
N ARG A 273 7.00 18.82 9.01
CA ARG A 273 6.59 20.15 9.53
C ARG A 273 5.08 20.31 9.65
N ALA A 274 4.31 19.63 8.81
CA ALA A 274 2.85 19.58 8.90
C ALA A 274 2.33 18.51 9.90
N GLY A 275 3.22 17.80 10.61
CA GLY A 275 2.87 16.74 11.54
C GLY A 275 2.44 15.42 10.88
N LEU A 276 2.80 15.21 9.61
CA LEU A 276 2.43 14.04 8.83
C LEU A 276 3.57 13.03 8.74
N LEU A 277 3.23 11.74 8.88
CA LEU A 277 4.11 10.63 8.52
C LEU A 277 4.26 10.54 7.00
N VAL A 278 5.39 9.97 6.55
CA VAL A 278 5.67 9.74 5.13
C VAL A 278 6.02 8.27 4.89
N VAL A 279 5.17 7.55 4.15
CA VAL A 279 5.31 6.12 3.86
C VAL A 279 5.24 5.89 2.34
N PRO A 280 6.34 6.08 1.60
CA PRO A 280 6.33 6.02 0.14
C PRO A 280 6.11 4.61 -0.41
N TRP A 281 5.54 4.54 -1.63
CA TRP A 281 5.29 3.34 -2.44
C TRP A 281 5.85 3.50 -3.86
N THR A 282 6.08 2.46 -4.61
CA THR A 282 6.29 1.08 -4.26
C THR A 282 7.75 0.74 -4.54
N LEU A 283 8.47 0.28 -3.54
CA LEU A 283 9.80 -0.27 -3.76
C LEU A 283 9.68 -1.66 -4.41
N ARG A 284 10.37 -1.88 -5.51
CA ARG A 284 10.35 -3.13 -6.27
C ARG A 284 11.76 -3.57 -6.62
N PRO A 285 12.04 -4.89 -6.58
CA PRO A 285 13.41 -5.38 -6.78
C PRO A 285 13.82 -5.48 -8.26
N GLU A 286 12.86 -5.54 -9.21
CA GLU A 286 13.16 -5.78 -10.61
C GLU A 286 13.80 -4.54 -11.26
N ASN A 287 14.78 -4.76 -12.15
CA ASN A 287 15.49 -3.72 -12.90
C ASN A 287 14.54 -2.79 -13.66
N ALA A 288 13.40 -3.30 -14.13
CA ALA A 288 12.37 -2.51 -14.82
C ALA A 288 11.89 -1.29 -14.01
N PHE A 289 11.96 -1.36 -12.67
CA PHE A 289 11.44 -0.33 -11.77
C PHE A 289 12.54 0.50 -11.10
N LEU A 290 13.79 0.06 -11.19
CA LEU A 290 14.91 0.71 -10.52
C LEU A 290 15.49 1.87 -11.34
N PRO A 291 16.06 2.88 -10.66
CA PRO A 291 16.85 3.89 -11.34
C PRO A 291 18.06 3.23 -12.02
N ARG A 292 18.49 3.85 -13.13
CA ARG A 292 19.47 3.25 -14.04
C ARG A 292 20.73 2.74 -13.35
N HIS A 293 21.28 3.51 -12.41
CA HIS A 293 22.54 3.17 -11.73
C HIS A 293 22.42 2.08 -10.66
N LEU A 294 21.19 1.69 -10.28
CA LEU A 294 20.92 0.59 -9.36
C LEU A 294 20.52 -0.71 -10.07
N ARG A 295 20.43 -0.70 -11.39
CA ARG A 295 20.15 -1.91 -12.18
C ARG A 295 21.37 -2.81 -12.21
N ARG A 296 21.15 -4.12 -12.15
CA ARG A 296 22.18 -5.14 -12.29
C ARG A 296 21.96 -5.90 -13.60
N GLY A 297 22.82 -5.65 -14.59
CA GLY A 297 22.62 -6.17 -15.94
C GLY A 297 21.54 -5.44 -16.72
N THR A 298 21.14 -6.00 -17.86
CA THR A 298 20.18 -5.40 -18.83
C THR A 298 18.82 -6.05 -18.82
N ASP A 299 18.68 -7.20 -18.17
CA ASP A 299 17.41 -7.93 -18.09
C ASP A 299 16.40 -7.18 -17.19
N PRO A 300 15.22 -6.76 -17.72
CA PRO A 300 14.22 -6.04 -16.95
C PRO A 300 13.62 -6.86 -15.79
N ILE A 301 13.61 -8.20 -15.88
CA ILE A 301 13.10 -9.09 -14.82
C ILE A 301 14.15 -9.38 -13.74
N GLY A 302 15.43 -9.13 -14.03
CA GLY A 302 16.52 -9.31 -13.07
C GLY A 302 16.36 -8.39 -11.86
N HIS A 303 16.69 -8.88 -10.67
CA HIS A 303 16.70 -8.06 -9.46
C HIS A 303 17.97 -7.20 -9.41
N GLY A 304 17.81 -5.89 -9.30
CA GLY A 304 18.89 -4.94 -9.11
C GLY A 304 19.14 -4.60 -7.64
N ASP A 305 19.73 -3.42 -7.38
CA ASP A 305 20.08 -2.96 -6.03
C ASP A 305 18.94 -2.15 -5.38
N ALA A 306 17.79 -2.77 -5.20
CA ALA A 306 16.65 -2.17 -4.50
C ALA A 306 16.95 -1.88 -3.02
N GLN A 307 17.94 -2.58 -2.42
CA GLN A 307 18.35 -2.34 -1.03
C GLN A 307 19.00 -0.95 -0.87
N THR A 308 19.82 -0.53 -1.85
CA THR A 308 20.36 0.83 -1.85
C THR A 308 19.27 1.88 -2.04
N GLU A 309 18.25 1.67 -2.89
CA GLU A 309 17.11 2.58 -3.01
C GLU A 309 16.33 2.68 -1.68
N ALA A 310 16.05 1.54 -1.03
CA ALA A 310 15.42 1.50 0.29
C ALA A 310 16.22 2.29 1.33
N ARG A 311 17.54 2.09 1.37
CA ARG A 311 18.44 2.77 2.29
C ARG A 311 18.47 4.29 2.06
N LEU A 312 18.46 4.74 0.81
CA LEU A 312 18.36 6.16 0.47
C LEU A 312 17.08 6.78 1.02
N LEU A 313 15.91 6.15 0.77
CA LEU A 313 14.63 6.63 1.28
C LEU A 313 14.62 6.68 2.81
N LEU A 314 15.06 5.61 3.48
CA LEU A 314 15.11 5.56 4.94
C LEU A 314 16.07 6.61 5.54
N ALA A 315 17.21 6.86 4.90
CA ALA A 315 18.16 7.89 5.31
C ALA A 315 17.62 9.32 5.18
N LEU A 316 16.63 9.54 4.29
CA LEU A 316 15.90 10.81 4.16
C LEU A 316 14.84 11.00 5.26
N GLY A 317 14.69 10.03 6.15
CA GLY A 317 13.80 10.10 7.30
C GLY A 317 12.35 9.72 7.04
N VAL A 318 12.05 8.97 5.97
CA VAL A 318 10.69 8.44 5.78
C VAL A 318 10.31 7.52 6.94
N ASP A 319 9.03 7.48 7.29
CA ASP A 319 8.51 6.76 8.44
C ASP A 319 8.18 5.29 8.13
N GLY A 320 8.31 4.89 6.87
CA GLY A 320 8.16 3.51 6.42
C GLY A 320 8.36 3.36 4.92
N LEU A 321 8.23 2.11 4.43
CA LEU A 321 8.32 1.78 3.00
C LEU A 321 7.27 0.74 2.65
N ILE A 322 6.53 0.97 1.56
CA ILE A 322 5.64 -0.02 0.95
C ILE A 322 6.41 -0.73 -0.16
N THR A 323 6.55 -2.06 -0.08
CA THR A 323 7.44 -2.84 -0.94
C THR A 323 6.87 -4.17 -1.38
N ASP A 324 7.21 -4.60 -2.61
CA ASP A 324 6.89 -5.95 -3.13
C ASP A 324 7.84 -7.04 -2.56
N ALA A 325 9.01 -6.63 -2.02
CA ALA A 325 10.05 -7.50 -1.46
C ALA A 325 10.43 -7.04 -0.03
N PRO A 326 9.65 -7.45 1.01
CA PRO A 326 9.82 -6.94 2.37
C PRO A 326 11.23 -7.11 2.95
N GLU A 327 11.90 -8.24 2.70
CA GLU A 327 13.23 -8.54 3.23
C GLU A 327 14.31 -7.55 2.76
N VAL A 328 14.11 -6.94 1.57
CA VAL A 328 15.02 -5.93 1.04
C VAL A 328 14.98 -4.67 1.91
N ALA A 329 13.78 -4.19 2.23
CA ALA A 329 13.59 -3.02 3.08
C ALA A 329 13.95 -3.30 4.55
N VAL A 330 13.66 -4.52 5.05
CA VAL A 330 14.05 -4.96 6.40
C VAL A 330 15.57 -4.95 6.55
N ARG A 331 16.33 -5.47 5.58
CA ARG A 331 17.80 -5.42 5.60
C ARG A 331 18.31 -3.98 5.58
N ALA A 332 17.76 -3.13 4.70
CA ALA A 332 18.15 -1.72 4.65
C ALA A 332 17.90 -0.98 5.98
N ARG A 333 16.77 -1.25 6.63
CA ARG A 333 16.44 -0.72 7.97
C ARG A 333 17.44 -1.18 9.04
N ALA A 334 17.77 -2.46 9.06
CA ALA A 334 18.72 -3.02 10.03
C ALA A 334 20.13 -2.43 9.88
N GLU A 335 20.61 -2.24 8.65
CA GLU A 335 21.90 -1.59 8.37
C GLU A 335 21.96 -0.15 8.91
N LEU A 336 20.91 0.64 8.69
CA LEU A 336 20.85 2.01 9.20
C LEU A 336 20.82 2.06 10.73
N GLN A 337 20.06 1.17 11.37
CA GLN A 337 20.03 1.08 12.83
C GLN A 337 21.39 0.70 13.40
N THR A 338 22.10 -0.23 12.78
CA THR A 338 23.46 -0.62 13.18
C THR A 338 24.44 0.53 13.00
N ALA A 339 24.38 1.25 11.88
CA ALA A 339 25.23 2.40 11.63
C ALA A 339 24.98 3.54 12.65
N ALA A 340 23.72 3.81 12.98
CA ALA A 340 23.35 4.79 13.99
C ALA A 340 23.85 4.41 15.40
N ALA A 341 23.78 3.12 15.75
CA ALA A 341 24.29 2.61 17.04
C ALA A 341 25.83 2.62 17.13
N ALA A 342 26.52 2.48 16.00
CA ALA A 342 27.99 2.50 15.93
C ALA A 342 28.61 3.91 15.85
N ALA A 343 27.82 4.95 15.61
CA ALA A 343 28.29 6.35 15.58
C ALA A 343 28.46 6.89 17.03
N PRO A 344 29.68 7.01 17.59
CA PRO A 344 29.85 7.50 18.97
C PRO A 344 29.57 9.00 19.01
N GLY A 345 28.55 9.39 19.76
CA GLY A 345 28.51 10.73 20.37
C GLY A 345 27.99 11.89 19.53
N LEU A 346 26.80 11.74 18.92
CA LEU A 346 25.90 12.88 18.78
C LEU A 346 24.72 12.62 19.74
N SER A 347 25.00 12.81 21.03
CA SER A 347 23.97 12.83 22.07
C SER A 347 22.92 13.89 21.74
N ARG A 348 21.67 13.48 21.86
CA ARG A 348 20.40 14.17 21.69
C ARG A 348 20.36 15.55 22.34
#